data_dcb0ad9180014985b9974aa85552114c
#
_entry.id   dcb0ad9180014985b9974aa85552114c
#
_cell.length_a   1.000
_cell.length_b   1.000
_cell.length_c   1.000
_cell.angle_alpha   90.00
_cell.angle_beta   90.00
_cell.angle_gamma   90.00
#
_symmetry.space_group_name_H-M   'P 1'
#
loop_
_entity.id
_entity.type
_entity.pdbx_description
1 polymer ?
#
loop_
_entity_poly.entity_id
_entity_poly.type
_entity_poly.pdbx_seq_one_letter_code
_entity_poly.pdbx_strand_id
1 'polypeptide(L)'
;LEKWGKQTKAIQVYDNTLKSMIPNVNSILSVGNKFYQKAKYDYAIKAYKRGVKLVNGDYPFAFELAKVYETKGNLSAVSKSLVGILEYGDDYLESVKGALSTYFYDDSNGKKRRVFKDVLLEKVQKNPSKDGYTELLIWFFLQEKKFFSALTHAIALDKRNQEIGNRIINIADIFVQNKAYNVALKAYKYLLEKKDDSYFYRMARTKTVEILNKKIDEDPNSTQDDITALKKNYENALEELGRNNYTMDLIRGYALLLAFKYNQTEKAKEELNNALKQSRARDTELAKCKITLADIYVKEDNI
;
A
#
# COMPACT_ATOMS: atom_id res chain seq x y z
N LEU A 1 34.04 12.06 35.89
CA LEU A 1 33.49 12.51 37.17
C LEU A 1 32.75 11.36 37.87
N GLU A 2 31.79 10.69 37.20
CA GLU A 2 31.06 9.56 37.80
C GLU A 2 31.98 8.40 38.19
N LYS A 3 32.93 8.04 37.32
CA LYS A 3 33.95 7.00 37.61
C LYS A 3 34.79 7.29 38.88
N TRP A 4 34.79 8.51 39.31
CA TRP A 4 35.51 8.99 40.51
C TRP A 4 34.56 9.32 41.67
N GLY A 5 33.31 8.84 41.65
CA GLY A 5 32.34 9.05 42.74
C GLY A 5 31.77 10.50 42.81
N LYS A 6 32.12 11.38 41.85
CA LYS A 6 31.67 12.79 41.83
C LYS A 6 30.34 12.99 41.12
N GLN A 7 29.30 12.27 41.51
CA GLN A 7 28.02 12.19 40.82
C GLN A 7 27.30 13.54 40.73
N THR A 8 27.26 14.30 41.82
CA THR A 8 26.62 15.65 41.83
C THR A 8 27.27 16.60 40.83
N LYS A 9 28.62 16.60 40.78
CA LYS A 9 29.36 17.40 39.81
C LYS A 9 29.10 16.95 38.35
N ALA A 10 28.95 15.65 38.12
CA ALA A 10 28.62 15.12 36.80
C ALA A 10 27.24 15.60 36.36
N ILE A 11 26.22 15.54 37.23
CA ILE A 11 24.85 16.07 36.97
C ILE A 11 24.91 17.55 36.64
N GLN A 12 25.61 18.36 37.40
CA GLN A 12 25.76 19.79 37.12
C GLN A 12 26.36 20.05 35.72
N VAL A 13 27.38 19.28 35.32
CA VAL A 13 27.98 19.38 33.99
C VAL A 13 26.95 19.00 32.91
N TYR A 14 26.18 17.93 33.11
CA TYR A 14 25.14 17.54 32.14
C TYR A 14 24.04 18.60 31.98
N ASP A 15 23.56 19.16 33.11
CA ASP A 15 22.54 20.21 33.10
C ASP A 15 23.07 21.49 32.43
N ASN A 16 24.30 21.87 32.71
CA ASN A 16 24.95 23.00 32.08
C ASN A 16 25.13 22.79 30.56
N THR A 17 25.52 21.57 30.14
CA THR A 17 25.61 21.21 28.73
C THR A 17 24.26 21.36 28.02
N LEU A 18 23.17 20.90 28.65
CA LEU A 18 21.82 21.12 28.09
C LEU A 18 21.48 22.60 27.99
N LYS A 19 21.80 23.41 29.02
CA LYS A 19 21.51 24.86 29.04
C LYS A 19 22.26 25.62 27.95
N SER A 20 23.53 25.25 27.69
CA SER A 20 24.40 25.91 26.73
C SER A 20 24.25 25.44 25.27
N MET A 21 23.30 24.55 24.99
CA MET A 21 23.01 24.11 23.62
C MET A 21 22.62 25.29 22.74
N ILE A 22 23.22 25.36 21.56
CA ILE A 22 22.94 26.37 20.55
C ILE A 22 21.88 25.89 19.56
N PRO A 23 21.12 26.77 18.89
CA PRO A 23 20.07 26.45 17.91
C PRO A 23 20.66 26.00 16.58
N ASN A 24 21.35 24.85 16.58
CA ASN A 24 21.94 24.25 15.41
C ASN A 24 21.74 22.73 15.46
N VAL A 25 21.14 22.17 14.41
CA VAL A 25 20.77 20.74 14.32
C VAL A 25 21.97 19.84 14.60
N ASN A 26 23.10 20.07 13.92
CA ASN A 26 24.28 19.23 14.07
C ASN A 26 24.87 19.28 15.49
N SER A 27 24.85 20.44 16.11
CA SER A 27 25.30 20.61 17.51
C SER A 27 24.38 19.83 18.47
N ILE A 28 23.08 19.91 18.27
CA ILE A 28 22.07 19.18 19.08
C ILE A 28 22.25 17.67 18.91
N LEU A 29 22.38 17.20 17.66
CA LEU A 29 22.66 15.78 17.35
C LEU A 29 23.94 15.32 18.05
N SER A 30 25.00 16.10 18.01
CA SER A 30 26.27 15.77 18.68
C SER A 30 26.09 15.61 20.20
N VAL A 31 25.41 16.53 20.85
CA VAL A 31 25.15 16.47 22.30
C VAL A 31 24.26 15.27 22.65
N GLY A 32 23.14 15.10 21.95
CA GLY A 32 22.19 14.01 22.19
C GLY A 32 22.83 12.63 21.96
N ASN A 33 23.56 12.49 20.84
CA ASN A 33 24.30 11.25 20.52
C ASN A 33 25.38 10.93 21.56
N LYS A 34 26.07 11.96 22.08
CA LYS A 34 27.08 11.76 23.13
C LYS A 34 26.46 11.25 24.44
N PHE A 35 25.32 11.79 24.84
CA PHE A 35 24.57 11.27 25.98
C PHE A 35 24.11 9.83 25.74
N TYR A 36 23.58 9.52 24.54
CA TYR A 36 23.17 8.17 24.15
C TYR A 36 24.33 7.17 24.25
N GLN A 37 25.47 7.47 23.64
CA GLN A 37 26.69 6.63 23.66
C GLN A 37 27.19 6.37 25.08
N LYS A 38 26.94 7.29 26.03
CA LYS A 38 27.31 7.16 27.44
C LYS A 38 26.18 6.51 28.27
N ALA A 39 25.18 5.93 27.65
CA ALA A 39 23.97 5.37 28.27
C ALA A 39 23.23 6.34 29.19
N LYS A 40 23.37 7.64 28.96
CA LYS A 40 22.61 8.71 29.66
C LYS A 40 21.33 9.02 28.90
N TYR A 41 20.48 8.00 28.76
CA TYR A 41 19.30 8.05 27.90
C TYR A 41 18.34 9.18 28.23
N ASP A 42 18.09 9.47 29.51
CA ASP A 42 17.23 10.58 29.92
C ASP A 42 17.79 11.96 29.52
N TYR A 43 19.10 12.11 29.57
CA TYR A 43 19.77 13.32 29.09
C TYR A 43 19.76 13.42 27.56
N ALA A 44 19.88 12.31 26.84
CA ALA A 44 19.72 12.28 25.40
C ALA A 44 18.29 12.72 24.99
N ILE A 45 17.26 12.20 25.67
CA ILE A 45 15.87 12.60 25.45
C ILE A 45 15.67 14.11 25.73
N LYS A 46 16.23 14.61 26.86
CA LYS A 46 16.16 16.03 27.19
C LYS A 46 16.85 16.89 26.13
N ALA A 47 18.02 16.46 25.63
CA ALA A 47 18.75 17.17 24.58
C ALA A 47 17.94 17.27 23.30
N TYR A 48 17.39 16.18 22.79
CA TYR A 48 16.58 16.21 21.57
C TYR A 48 15.28 17.00 21.73
N LYS A 49 14.54 16.83 22.83
CA LYS A 49 13.33 17.61 23.12
C LYS A 49 13.60 19.10 23.26
N ARG A 50 14.73 19.49 23.88
CA ARG A 50 15.16 20.88 23.91
C ARG A 50 15.57 21.36 22.52
N GLY A 51 16.22 20.48 21.75
CA GLY A 51 16.64 20.74 20.38
C GLY A 51 15.47 21.15 19.48
N VAL A 52 14.36 20.41 19.51
CA VAL A 52 13.13 20.79 18.76
C VAL A 52 12.71 22.23 19.02
N LYS A 53 12.75 22.65 20.31
CA LYS A 53 12.38 24.02 20.69
C LYS A 53 13.42 25.04 20.21
N LEU A 54 14.71 24.70 20.26
CA LEU A 54 15.79 25.63 19.89
C LEU A 54 15.82 25.91 18.39
N VAL A 55 15.48 24.92 17.56
CA VAL A 55 15.43 25.06 16.09
C VAL A 55 14.01 25.42 15.60
N ASN A 56 13.11 25.89 16.48
CA ASN A 56 11.74 26.29 16.15
C ASN A 56 10.95 25.24 15.34
N GLY A 57 11.26 23.96 15.54
CA GLY A 57 10.62 22.87 14.84
C GLY A 57 11.18 22.51 13.46
N ASP A 58 12.21 23.18 12.97
CA ASP A 58 12.82 22.88 11.65
C ASP A 58 13.33 21.43 11.53
N TYR A 59 13.64 20.80 12.65
CA TYR A 59 14.03 19.40 12.70
C TYR A 59 13.42 18.70 13.94
N PRO A 60 12.63 17.61 13.77
CA PRO A 60 11.86 17.00 14.85
C PRO A 60 12.68 16.14 15.82
N PHE A 61 13.89 15.74 15.51
CA PHE A 61 14.71 14.77 16.24
C PHE A 61 13.96 13.48 16.62
N ALA A 62 12.94 13.12 15.85
CA ALA A 62 12.01 12.07 16.21
C ALA A 62 12.59 10.68 15.96
N PHE A 63 13.44 10.49 14.96
CA PHE A 63 14.15 9.24 14.72
C PHE A 63 15.17 8.97 15.83
N GLU A 64 15.88 10.00 16.28
CA GLU A 64 16.82 9.93 17.40
C GLU A 64 16.09 9.62 18.71
N LEU A 65 14.96 10.28 18.95
CA LEU A 65 14.11 9.99 20.11
C LEU A 65 13.58 8.55 20.06
N ALA A 66 13.10 8.09 18.91
CA ALA A 66 12.62 6.72 18.73
C ALA A 66 13.71 5.71 19.08
N LYS A 67 14.95 5.91 18.59
CA LYS A 67 16.11 5.08 18.90
C LYS A 67 16.42 5.01 20.41
N VAL A 68 16.39 6.17 21.10
CA VAL A 68 16.62 6.20 22.55
C VAL A 68 15.50 5.47 23.30
N TYR A 69 14.23 5.69 22.92
CA TYR A 69 13.10 5.02 23.54
C TYR A 69 13.09 3.52 23.27
N GLU A 70 13.52 3.08 22.08
CA GLU A 70 13.66 1.66 21.76
C GLU A 70 14.68 0.99 22.69
N THR A 71 15.86 1.59 22.88
CA THR A 71 16.88 1.10 23.83
C THR A 71 16.34 1.05 25.27
N LYS A 72 15.42 1.95 25.65
CA LYS A 72 14.73 1.92 26.95
C LYS A 72 13.55 0.94 27.00
N GLY A 73 13.20 0.26 25.94
CA GLY A 73 12.05 -0.65 25.86
C GLY A 73 10.68 0.06 25.90
N ASN A 74 10.63 1.37 25.65
CA ASN A 74 9.39 2.14 25.70
C ASN A 74 8.70 2.17 24.33
N LEU A 75 7.99 1.09 24.00
CA LEU A 75 7.34 0.91 22.70
C LEU A 75 6.33 2.01 22.36
N SER A 76 5.58 2.51 23.35
CA SER A 76 4.63 3.61 23.13
C SER A 76 5.33 4.90 22.75
N ALA A 77 6.43 5.23 23.41
CA ALA A 77 7.20 6.43 23.09
C ALA A 77 7.88 6.32 21.71
N VAL A 78 8.37 5.13 21.32
CA VAL A 78 8.87 4.88 19.96
C VAL A 78 7.78 5.17 18.94
N SER A 79 6.62 4.54 19.09
CA SER A 79 5.50 4.70 18.15
C SER A 79 5.04 6.15 18.07
N LYS A 80 4.92 6.85 19.21
CA LYS A 80 4.55 8.29 19.25
C LYS A 80 5.60 9.17 18.56
N SER A 81 6.89 8.85 18.71
CA SER A 81 7.95 9.61 18.04
C SER A 81 7.87 9.45 16.53
N LEU A 82 7.76 8.21 16.02
CA LEU A 82 7.72 7.93 14.59
C LEU A 82 6.44 8.48 13.93
N VAL A 83 5.26 8.27 14.53
CA VAL A 83 4.00 8.82 14.01
C VAL A 83 4.01 10.35 14.07
N GLY A 84 4.57 10.93 15.13
CA GLY A 84 4.62 12.38 15.35
C GLY A 84 5.45 13.13 14.30
N ILE A 85 6.34 12.48 13.57
CA ILE A 85 7.09 13.11 12.46
C ILE A 85 6.14 13.70 11.41
N LEU A 86 5.02 13.04 11.15
CA LEU A 86 4.04 13.52 10.19
C LEU A 86 3.37 14.84 10.58
N GLU A 87 3.54 15.32 11.81
CA GLU A 87 3.12 16.69 12.19
C GLU A 87 3.93 17.77 11.48
N TYR A 88 5.18 17.44 11.08
CA TYR A 88 6.10 18.36 10.41
C TYR A 88 5.95 18.35 8.88
N GLY A 89 5.30 17.33 8.31
CA GLY A 89 5.00 17.25 6.88
C GLY A 89 4.76 15.82 6.43
N ASP A 90 3.93 15.67 5.39
CA ASP A 90 3.65 14.37 4.80
C ASP A 90 4.84 13.85 3.96
N ASP A 91 5.79 14.70 3.60
CA ASP A 91 7.05 14.34 2.93
C ASP A 91 7.90 13.35 3.74
N TYR A 92 7.69 13.30 5.05
CA TYR A 92 8.33 12.32 5.93
C TYR A 92 7.73 10.90 5.84
N LEU A 93 6.61 10.72 5.13
CA LEU A 93 5.86 9.46 5.12
C LEU A 93 6.72 8.25 4.72
N GLU A 94 7.49 8.36 3.65
CA GLU A 94 8.35 7.26 3.19
C GLU A 94 9.49 6.98 4.17
N SER A 95 10.08 8.00 4.77
CA SER A 95 11.10 7.84 5.81
C SER A 95 10.54 7.13 7.06
N VAL A 96 9.30 7.46 7.45
CA VAL A 96 8.60 6.80 8.57
C VAL A 96 8.30 5.34 8.24
N LYS A 97 7.82 5.04 7.04
CA LYS A 97 7.59 3.65 6.57
C LYS A 97 8.87 2.83 6.61
N GLY A 98 9.99 3.39 6.14
CA GLY A 98 11.30 2.74 6.19
C GLY A 98 11.77 2.44 7.62
N ALA A 99 11.66 3.43 8.52
CA ALA A 99 12.00 3.26 9.94
C ALA A 99 11.12 2.20 10.62
N LEU A 100 9.82 2.19 10.32
CA LEU A 100 8.87 1.20 10.85
C LEU A 100 9.14 -0.21 10.33
N SER A 101 9.51 -0.36 9.06
CA SER A 101 9.89 -1.65 8.49
C SER A 101 11.09 -2.25 9.25
N THR A 102 12.10 -1.43 9.56
CA THR A 102 13.24 -1.83 10.39
C THR A 102 12.80 -2.13 11.83
N TYR A 103 11.98 -1.28 12.43
CA TYR A 103 11.50 -1.43 13.81
C TYR A 103 10.69 -2.71 14.03
N PHE A 104 9.93 -3.15 13.00
CA PHE A 104 9.12 -4.36 13.08
C PHE A 104 9.87 -5.65 12.69
N TYR A 105 11.11 -5.55 12.22
CA TYR A 105 11.84 -6.70 11.70
C TYR A 105 11.96 -7.85 12.72
N ASP A 106 12.20 -7.53 13.99
CA ASP A 106 12.37 -8.48 15.09
C ASP A 106 11.12 -8.63 15.99
N ASP A 107 9.94 -8.13 15.54
CA ASP A 107 8.69 -8.18 16.30
C ASP A 107 7.99 -9.55 16.17
N SER A 108 8.63 -10.61 16.63
CA SER A 108 8.13 -11.98 16.53
C SER A 108 6.81 -12.22 17.28
N ASN A 109 6.56 -11.49 18.37
CA ASN A 109 5.35 -11.59 19.19
C ASN A 109 4.27 -10.57 18.85
N GLY A 110 4.49 -9.71 17.85
CA GLY A 110 3.56 -8.69 17.38
C GLY A 110 3.28 -7.56 18.38
N LYS A 111 4.08 -7.43 19.45
CA LYS A 111 3.86 -6.43 20.49
C LYS A 111 4.15 -5.01 20.00
N LYS A 112 5.23 -4.83 19.23
CA LYS A 112 5.59 -3.53 18.64
C LYS A 112 4.48 -3.06 17.67
N ARG A 113 4.01 -3.95 16.78
CA ARG A 113 2.93 -3.66 15.82
C ARG A 113 1.61 -3.32 16.51
N ARG A 114 1.27 -4.02 17.59
CA ARG A 114 0.04 -3.75 18.35
C ARG A 114 0.06 -2.35 18.96
N VAL A 115 1.13 -2.01 19.69
CA VAL A 115 1.28 -0.69 20.31
C VAL A 115 1.31 0.42 19.26
N PHE A 116 2.01 0.20 18.15
CA PHE A 116 2.05 1.15 17.04
C PHE A 116 0.66 1.41 16.45
N LYS A 117 -0.09 0.33 16.17
CA LYS A 117 -1.47 0.43 15.65
C LYS A 117 -2.34 1.29 16.55
N ASP A 118 -2.30 1.06 17.86
CA ASP A 118 -3.14 1.80 18.81
C ASP A 118 -2.78 3.29 18.83
N VAL A 119 -1.50 3.63 18.81
CA VAL A 119 -1.02 5.02 18.72
C VAL A 119 -1.44 5.68 17.40
N LEU A 120 -1.33 4.96 16.28
CA LEU A 120 -1.66 5.48 14.96
C LEU A 120 -3.17 5.70 14.82
N LEU A 121 -3.99 4.77 15.30
CA LEU A 121 -5.46 4.91 15.31
C LEU A 121 -5.89 6.13 16.13
N GLU A 122 -5.29 6.35 17.30
CA GLU A 122 -5.55 7.54 18.10
C GLU A 122 -5.22 8.83 17.34
N LYS A 123 -4.10 8.85 16.60
CA LYS A 123 -3.69 10.01 15.79
C LYS A 123 -4.63 10.27 14.62
N VAL A 124 -5.05 9.23 13.90
CA VAL A 124 -6.03 9.33 12.81
C VAL A 124 -7.37 9.88 13.33
N GLN A 125 -7.84 9.40 14.47
CA GLN A 125 -9.10 9.87 15.06
C GLN A 125 -9.04 11.33 15.51
N LYS A 126 -7.92 11.75 16.11
CA LYS A 126 -7.74 13.13 16.58
C LYS A 126 -7.48 14.13 15.46
N ASN A 127 -6.97 13.68 14.33
CA ASN A 127 -6.58 14.54 13.21
C ASN A 127 -7.16 14.01 11.88
N PRO A 128 -8.48 13.98 11.71
CA PRO A 128 -9.13 13.33 10.57
C PRO A 128 -8.81 14.00 9.22
N SER A 129 -8.42 15.27 9.24
CA SER A 129 -8.05 16.02 8.03
C SER A 129 -6.60 15.83 7.61
N LYS A 130 -5.77 15.14 8.42
CA LYS A 130 -4.36 14.92 8.10
C LYS A 130 -4.18 13.62 7.35
N ASP A 131 -3.96 13.71 6.03
CA ASP A 131 -3.88 12.57 5.11
C ASP A 131 -2.74 11.62 5.45
N GLY A 132 -1.57 12.14 5.82
CA GLY A 132 -0.39 11.35 6.12
C GLY A 132 -0.61 10.27 7.19
N TYR A 133 -1.45 10.53 8.20
CA TYR A 133 -1.78 9.49 9.19
C TYR A 133 -2.65 8.38 8.61
N THR A 134 -3.62 8.74 7.76
CA THR A 134 -4.49 7.75 7.09
C THR A 134 -3.68 6.93 6.08
N GLU A 135 -2.79 7.57 5.33
CA GLU A 135 -1.84 6.91 4.42
C GLU A 135 -0.95 5.90 5.15
N LEU A 136 -0.39 6.32 6.29
CA LEU A 136 0.44 5.43 7.11
C LEU A 136 -0.38 4.24 7.64
N LEU A 137 -1.67 4.47 7.99
CA LEU A 137 -2.56 3.41 8.46
C LEU A 137 -2.92 2.42 7.35
N ILE A 138 -3.17 2.91 6.12
CA ILE A 138 -3.40 2.07 4.94
C ILE A 138 -2.17 1.21 4.70
N TRP A 139 -0.97 1.83 4.65
CA TRP A 139 0.29 1.10 4.49
C TRP A 139 0.47 0.03 5.57
N PHE A 140 0.24 0.37 6.84
CA PHE A 140 0.36 -0.58 7.94
C PHE A 140 -0.59 -1.78 7.78
N PHE A 141 -1.86 -1.56 7.42
CA PHE A 141 -2.79 -2.65 7.16
C PHE A 141 -2.40 -3.52 5.96
N LEU A 142 -1.79 -2.93 4.92
CA LEU A 142 -1.26 -3.69 3.79
C LEU A 142 -0.10 -4.61 4.23
N GLN A 143 0.83 -4.12 5.06
CA GLN A 143 1.92 -4.93 5.62
C GLN A 143 1.38 -6.08 6.49
N GLU A 144 0.32 -5.85 7.23
CA GLU A 144 -0.35 -6.85 8.07
C GLU A 144 -1.30 -7.78 7.29
N LYS A 145 -1.36 -7.65 5.96
CA LYS A 145 -2.31 -8.37 5.09
C LYS A 145 -3.78 -8.21 5.50
N LYS A 146 -4.10 -7.13 6.22
CA LYS A 146 -5.47 -6.77 6.62
C LYS A 146 -6.13 -5.97 5.50
N PHE A 147 -6.26 -6.58 4.34
CA PHE A 147 -6.62 -5.92 3.09
C PHE A 147 -7.99 -5.23 3.14
N PHE A 148 -8.97 -5.82 3.82
CA PHE A 148 -10.28 -5.18 3.98
C PHE A 148 -10.20 -3.86 4.76
N SER A 149 -9.42 -3.83 5.84
CA SER A 149 -9.19 -2.60 6.61
C SER A 149 -8.45 -1.56 5.78
N ALA A 150 -7.41 -1.98 5.03
CA ALA A 150 -6.68 -1.09 4.12
C ALA A 150 -7.62 -0.46 3.09
N LEU A 151 -8.50 -1.26 2.45
CA LEU A 151 -9.48 -0.78 1.48
C LEU A 151 -10.48 0.20 2.10
N THR A 152 -10.98 -0.10 3.31
CA THR A 152 -11.95 0.76 4.00
C THR A 152 -11.38 2.18 4.22
N HIS A 153 -10.15 2.27 4.72
CA HIS A 153 -9.49 3.56 4.94
C HIS A 153 -9.10 4.25 3.63
N ALA A 154 -8.70 3.50 2.61
CA ALA A 154 -8.39 4.04 1.30
C ALA A 154 -9.63 4.64 0.62
N ILE A 155 -10.78 3.98 0.67
CA ILE A 155 -12.06 4.50 0.16
C ILE A 155 -12.47 5.77 0.92
N ALA A 156 -12.31 5.78 2.25
CA ALA A 156 -12.63 6.96 3.05
C ALA A 156 -11.76 8.15 2.66
N LEU A 157 -10.48 7.93 2.40
CA LEU A 157 -9.54 8.96 1.98
C LEU A 157 -9.84 9.45 0.55
N ASP A 158 -10.07 8.53 -0.39
CA ASP A 158 -10.46 8.83 -1.78
C ASP A 158 -11.74 9.68 -1.85
N LYS A 159 -12.76 9.35 -1.04
CA LYS A 159 -14.00 10.13 -0.95
C LYS A 159 -13.78 11.52 -0.37
N ARG A 160 -12.98 11.63 0.70
CA ARG A 160 -12.69 12.91 1.35
C ARG A 160 -11.96 13.86 0.40
N ASN A 161 -10.99 13.35 -0.35
CA ASN A 161 -10.15 14.13 -1.23
C ASN A 161 -10.73 14.25 -2.65
N GLN A 162 -11.89 13.65 -2.91
CA GLN A 162 -12.54 13.62 -4.23
C GLN A 162 -11.59 13.11 -5.33
N GLU A 163 -10.80 12.07 -4.99
CA GLU A 163 -9.83 11.49 -5.92
C GLU A 163 -10.53 10.75 -7.06
N ILE A 164 -9.82 10.58 -8.17
CA ILE A 164 -10.33 9.90 -9.36
C ILE A 164 -10.23 8.37 -9.31
N GLY A 165 -9.69 7.79 -8.22
CA GLY A 165 -9.57 6.34 -8.02
C GLY A 165 -8.17 5.76 -8.17
N ASN A 166 -7.15 6.58 -8.45
CA ASN A 166 -5.76 6.13 -8.64
C ASN A 166 -5.24 5.31 -7.45
N ARG A 167 -5.50 5.77 -6.22
CA ARG A 167 -5.17 5.06 -4.98
C ARG A 167 -5.80 3.67 -4.93
N ILE A 168 -7.08 3.58 -5.27
CA ILE A 168 -7.86 2.35 -5.17
C ILE A 168 -7.35 1.30 -6.16
N ILE A 169 -7.01 1.71 -7.39
CA ILE A 169 -6.38 0.81 -8.38
C ILE A 169 -5.06 0.25 -7.85
N ASN A 170 -4.18 1.13 -7.34
CA ASN A 170 -2.86 0.72 -6.87
C ASN A 170 -2.93 -0.32 -5.73
N ILE A 171 -3.85 -0.12 -4.77
CA ILE A 171 -4.00 -1.10 -3.69
C ILE A 171 -4.74 -2.36 -4.15
N ALA A 172 -5.64 -2.27 -5.12
CA ALA A 172 -6.30 -3.44 -5.69
C ALA A 172 -5.30 -4.38 -6.37
N ASP A 173 -4.28 -3.85 -7.04
CA ASP A 173 -3.21 -4.65 -7.60
C ASP A 173 -2.42 -5.40 -6.53
N ILE A 174 -2.18 -4.79 -5.36
CA ILE A 174 -1.57 -5.46 -4.21
C ILE A 174 -2.48 -6.61 -3.72
N PHE A 175 -3.78 -6.42 -3.69
CA PHE A 175 -4.73 -7.47 -3.30
C PHE A 175 -4.68 -8.65 -4.28
N VAL A 176 -4.64 -8.36 -5.58
CA VAL A 176 -4.53 -9.40 -6.63
C VAL A 176 -3.22 -10.20 -6.50
N GLN A 177 -2.09 -9.51 -6.31
CA GLN A 177 -0.78 -10.15 -6.09
C GLN A 177 -0.78 -11.09 -4.87
N ASN A 178 -1.57 -10.74 -3.84
CA ASN A 178 -1.73 -11.54 -2.64
C ASN A 178 -2.92 -12.53 -2.71
N LYS A 179 -3.53 -12.73 -3.88
CA LYS A 179 -4.70 -13.60 -4.11
C LYS A 179 -5.93 -13.23 -3.24
N ALA A 180 -5.98 -12.01 -2.74
CA ALA A 180 -7.12 -11.48 -1.97
C ALA A 180 -8.23 -11.01 -2.93
N TYR A 181 -8.65 -11.88 -3.84
CA TYR A 181 -9.56 -11.57 -4.96
C TYR A 181 -10.88 -10.95 -4.52
N ASN A 182 -11.48 -11.42 -3.42
CA ASN A 182 -12.74 -10.87 -2.93
C ASN A 182 -12.60 -9.39 -2.50
N VAL A 183 -11.44 -8.99 -1.96
CA VAL A 183 -11.19 -7.59 -1.58
C VAL A 183 -10.86 -6.74 -2.81
N ALA A 184 -10.12 -7.29 -3.77
CA ALA A 184 -9.85 -6.64 -5.04
C ALA A 184 -11.15 -6.35 -5.81
N LEU A 185 -12.08 -7.32 -5.88
CA LEU A 185 -13.40 -7.13 -6.50
C LEU A 185 -14.22 -6.03 -5.80
N LYS A 186 -14.12 -5.90 -4.47
CA LYS A 186 -14.76 -4.76 -3.75
C LYS A 186 -14.14 -3.41 -4.11
N ALA A 187 -12.81 -3.37 -4.30
CA ALA A 187 -12.12 -2.16 -4.72
C ALA A 187 -12.57 -1.73 -6.13
N TYR A 188 -12.61 -2.66 -7.08
CA TYR A 188 -13.10 -2.36 -8.44
C TYR A 188 -14.58 -2.01 -8.47
N LYS A 189 -15.43 -2.71 -7.67
CA LYS A 189 -16.84 -2.34 -7.54
C LYS A 189 -17.01 -0.89 -7.08
N TYR A 190 -16.23 -0.43 -6.10
CA TYR A 190 -16.25 0.97 -5.67
C TYR A 190 -15.93 1.94 -6.83
N LEU A 191 -14.95 1.62 -7.67
CA LEU A 191 -14.62 2.44 -8.85
C LEU A 191 -15.73 2.46 -9.89
N LEU A 192 -16.38 1.31 -10.12
CA LEU A 192 -17.53 1.22 -11.04
C LEU A 192 -18.74 2.02 -10.53
N GLU A 193 -18.96 2.09 -9.22
CA GLU A 193 -20.03 2.87 -8.60
C GLU A 193 -19.83 4.40 -8.72
N LYS A 194 -18.60 4.86 -8.93
CA LYS A 194 -18.33 6.29 -9.21
C LYS A 194 -18.97 6.78 -10.51
N LYS A 195 -19.33 5.88 -11.43
CA LYS A 195 -19.96 6.17 -12.73
C LYS A 195 -19.24 7.24 -13.54
N ASP A 196 -17.97 7.39 -13.33
CA ASP A 196 -17.13 8.27 -14.10
C ASP A 196 -16.65 7.50 -15.33
N ASP A 197 -16.94 7.99 -16.54
CA ASP A 197 -16.50 7.40 -17.82
C ASP A 197 -14.96 7.54 -18.00
N SER A 198 -14.27 7.46 -16.90
CA SER A 198 -12.83 7.65 -16.78
C SER A 198 -12.05 6.39 -17.19
N TYR A 199 -10.76 6.61 -17.40
CA TYR A 199 -9.80 5.51 -17.57
C TYR A 199 -9.91 4.46 -16.45
N PHE A 200 -10.15 4.88 -15.19
CA PHE A 200 -10.25 3.98 -14.04
C PHE A 200 -11.51 3.12 -14.06
N TYR A 201 -12.62 3.63 -14.59
CA TYR A 201 -13.84 2.84 -14.79
C TYR A 201 -13.58 1.68 -15.76
N ARG A 202 -13.03 1.98 -16.95
CA ARG A 202 -12.72 0.95 -17.95
C ARG A 202 -11.71 -0.08 -17.41
N MET A 203 -10.67 0.40 -16.71
CA MET A 203 -9.70 -0.49 -16.08
C MET A 203 -10.35 -1.39 -15.02
N ALA A 204 -11.18 -0.82 -14.13
CA ALA A 204 -11.88 -1.59 -13.10
C ALA A 204 -12.81 -2.64 -13.71
N ARG A 205 -13.50 -2.31 -14.81
CA ARG A 205 -14.38 -3.23 -15.53
C ARG A 205 -13.60 -4.43 -16.10
N THR A 206 -12.50 -4.14 -16.78
CA THR A 206 -11.61 -5.15 -17.34
C THR A 206 -11.02 -6.05 -16.23
N LYS A 207 -10.47 -5.42 -15.19
CA LYS A 207 -9.86 -6.14 -14.06
C LYS A 207 -10.86 -6.99 -13.28
N THR A 208 -12.11 -6.56 -13.17
CA THR A 208 -13.17 -7.38 -12.55
C THR A 208 -13.31 -8.71 -13.27
N VAL A 209 -13.41 -8.70 -14.60
CA VAL A 209 -13.56 -9.93 -15.39
C VAL A 209 -12.31 -10.82 -15.32
N GLU A 210 -11.11 -10.22 -15.41
CA GLU A 210 -9.84 -10.96 -15.28
C GLU A 210 -9.72 -11.68 -13.93
N ILE A 211 -10.15 -11.05 -12.85
CA ILE A 211 -10.08 -11.65 -11.50
C ILE A 211 -11.14 -12.73 -11.32
N LEU A 212 -12.35 -12.54 -11.84
CA LEU A 212 -13.36 -13.58 -11.82
C LEU A 212 -12.87 -14.83 -12.56
N ASN A 213 -12.22 -14.64 -13.72
CA ASN A 213 -11.61 -15.74 -14.45
C ASN A 213 -10.52 -16.45 -13.62
N LYS A 214 -9.56 -15.70 -13.07
CA LYS A 214 -8.50 -16.28 -12.22
C LYS A 214 -9.07 -17.04 -11.02
N LYS A 215 -10.11 -16.50 -10.38
CA LYS A 215 -10.76 -17.14 -9.24
C LYS A 215 -11.37 -18.48 -9.63
N ILE A 216 -12.00 -18.57 -10.78
CA ILE A 216 -12.58 -19.82 -11.30
C ILE A 216 -11.49 -20.82 -11.68
N ASP A 217 -10.41 -20.37 -12.33
CA ASP A 217 -9.31 -21.24 -12.74
C ASP A 217 -8.50 -21.78 -11.55
N GLU A 218 -8.43 -21.05 -10.44
CA GLU A 218 -7.71 -21.46 -9.23
C GLU A 218 -8.58 -22.22 -8.22
N ASP A 219 -9.91 -22.23 -8.37
CA ASP A 219 -10.83 -22.92 -7.46
C ASP A 219 -11.23 -24.29 -8.02
N PRO A 220 -10.75 -25.41 -7.43
CA PRO A 220 -11.12 -26.75 -7.85
C PRO A 220 -12.62 -27.07 -7.73
N ASN A 221 -13.35 -26.27 -6.94
CA ASN A 221 -14.78 -26.44 -6.71
C ASN A 221 -15.64 -25.51 -7.58
N SER A 222 -15.05 -24.80 -8.55
CA SER A 222 -15.80 -23.93 -9.44
C SER A 222 -16.84 -24.75 -10.24
N THR A 223 -18.04 -24.22 -10.27
CA THR A 223 -19.21 -24.85 -10.87
C THR A 223 -19.47 -24.38 -12.28
N GLN A 224 -20.33 -25.11 -13.02
CA GLN A 224 -20.80 -24.66 -14.35
C GLN A 224 -21.56 -23.32 -14.26
N ASP A 225 -22.23 -23.05 -13.15
CA ASP A 225 -22.91 -21.78 -12.92
C ASP A 225 -21.91 -20.62 -12.77
N ASP A 226 -20.76 -20.85 -12.12
CA ASP A 226 -19.68 -19.84 -12.03
C ASP A 226 -19.10 -19.52 -13.41
N ILE A 227 -18.88 -20.55 -14.24
CA ILE A 227 -18.40 -20.40 -15.62
C ILE A 227 -19.44 -19.62 -16.47
N THR A 228 -20.72 -19.90 -16.27
CA THR A 228 -21.82 -19.21 -16.97
C THR A 228 -21.91 -17.74 -16.53
N ALA A 229 -21.76 -17.46 -15.23
CA ALA A 229 -21.69 -16.12 -14.69
C ALA A 229 -20.48 -15.35 -15.25
N LEU A 230 -19.31 -16.00 -15.34
CA LEU A 230 -18.12 -15.41 -15.96
C LEU A 230 -18.35 -15.06 -17.42
N LYS A 231 -18.95 -15.96 -18.21
CA LYS A 231 -19.29 -15.69 -19.62
C LYS A 231 -20.14 -14.44 -19.75
N LYS A 232 -21.21 -14.34 -18.95
CA LYS A 232 -22.09 -13.16 -18.90
C LYS A 232 -21.32 -11.88 -18.52
N ASN A 233 -20.36 -11.98 -17.61
CA ASN A 233 -19.52 -10.83 -17.25
C ASN A 233 -18.63 -10.38 -18.42
N TYR A 234 -18.06 -11.29 -19.20
CA TYR A 234 -17.33 -10.95 -20.43
C TYR A 234 -18.23 -10.28 -21.46
N GLU A 235 -19.41 -10.87 -21.73
CA GLU A 235 -20.38 -10.35 -22.71
C GLU A 235 -20.80 -8.92 -22.33
N ASN A 236 -21.22 -8.71 -21.09
CA ASN A 236 -21.60 -7.38 -20.58
C ASN A 236 -20.45 -6.37 -20.67
N ALA A 237 -19.21 -6.78 -20.34
CA ALA A 237 -18.06 -5.88 -20.38
C ALA A 237 -17.70 -5.50 -21.85
N LEU A 238 -17.79 -6.45 -22.78
CA LEU A 238 -17.53 -6.19 -24.19
C LEU A 238 -18.67 -5.44 -24.90
N GLU A 239 -19.91 -5.56 -24.42
CA GLU A 239 -21.03 -4.74 -24.87
C GLU A 239 -20.88 -3.28 -24.40
N GLU A 240 -20.54 -3.09 -23.14
CA GLU A 240 -20.40 -1.80 -22.50
C GLU A 240 -19.17 -1.01 -22.98
N LEU A 241 -17.99 -1.65 -23.06
CA LEU A 241 -16.73 -1.00 -23.44
C LEU A 241 -16.43 -1.05 -24.94
N GLY A 242 -17.18 -1.84 -25.69
CA GLY A 242 -16.95 -2.11 -27.09
C GLY A 242 -15.79 -3.07 -27.37
N ARG A 243 -15.76 -3.59 -28.61
CA ARG A 243 -14.65 -4.41 -29.13
C ARG A 243 -13.68 -3.52 -29.89
N ASN A 244 -12.61 -3.09 -29.22
CA ASN A 244 -11.65 -2.13 -29.74
C ASN A 244 -10.24 -2.40 -29.22
N ASN A 245 -9.29 -1.57 -29.59
CA ASN A 245 -7.89 -1.69 -29.19
C ASN A 245 -7.63 -1.61 -27.65
N TYR A 246 -8.56 -1.07 -26.87
CA TYR A 246 -8.44 -1.00 -25.40
C TYR A 246 -9.01 -2.23 -24.70
N THR A 247 -9.79 -3.06 -25.41
CA THR A 247 -10.44 -4.26 -24.87
C THR A 247 -9.83 -5.58 -25.39
N MET A 248 -8.65 -5.51 -26.00
CA MET A 248 -7.97 -6.69 -26.59
C MET A 248 -7.79 -7.84 -25.61
N ASP A 249 -7.38 -7.58 -24.37
CA ASP A 249 -7.24 -8.61 -23.35
C ASP A 249 -8.59 -9.21 -22.92
N LEU A 250 -9.67 -8.43 -22.89
CA LEU A 250 -11.03 -8.92 -22.66
C LEU A 250 -11.49 -9.84 -23.81
N ILE A 251 -11.29 -9.40 -25.05
CA ILE A 251 -11.67 -10.20 -26.25
C ILE A 251 -10.91 -11.53 -26.22
N ARG A 252 -9.61 -11.49 -25.96
CA ARG A 252 -8.78 -12.69 -25.87
C ARG A 252 -9.23 -13.64 -24.75
N GLY A 253 -9.49 -13.10 -23.55
CA GLY A 253 -10.00 -13.88 -22.42
C GLY A 253 -11.37 -14.51 -22.72
N TYR A 254 -12.26 -13.78 -23.39
CA TYR A 254 -13.56 -14.29 -23.82
C TYR A 254 -13.42 -15.41 -24.84
N ALA A 255 -12.54 -15.25 -25.83
CA ALA A 255 -12.26 -16.29 -26.83
C ALA A 255 -11.70 -17.57 -26.18
N LEU A 256 -10.77 -17.45 -25.21
CA LEU A 256 -10.29 -18.60 -24.43
C LEU A 256 -11.44 -19.28 -23.68
N LEU A 257 -12.30 -18.53 -23.03
CA LEU A 257 -13.47 -19.09 -22.33
C LEU A 257 -14.40 -19.85 -23.31
N LEU A 258 -14.72 -19.25 -24.45
CA LEU A 258 -15.54 -19.87 -25.48
C LEU A 258 -14.92 -21.16 -26.01
N ALA A 259 -13.64 -21.14 -26.37
CA ALA A 259 -12.96 -22.30 -26.94
C ALA A 259 -12.80 -23.44 -25.94
N PHE A 260 -12.30 -23.16 -24.73
CA PHE A 260 -11.85 -24.20 -23.80
C PHE A 260 -12.90 -24.63 -22.77
N LYS A 261 -13.88 -23.76 -22.41
CA LYS A 261 -14.93 -24.12 -21.45
C LYS A 261 -16.28 -24.41 -22.12
N TYR A 262 -16.53 -23.84 -23.30
CA TYR A 262 -17.81 -24.01 -24.02
C TYR A 262 -17.69 -24.81 -25.33
N ASN A 263 -16.48 -25.19 -25.75
CA ASN A 263 -16.21 -25.83 -27.02
C ASN A 263 -16.77 -25.09 -28.25
N GLN A 264 -16.83 -23.73 -28.17
CA GLN A 264 -17.31 -22.84 -29.20
C GLN A 264 -16.12 -22.24 -29.97
N THR A 265 -15.32 -23.12 -30.63
CA THR A 265 -14.05 -22.72 -31.26
C THR A 265 -14.25 -21.75 -32.42
N GLU A 266 -15.28 -21.97 -33.26
CA GLU A 266 -15.57 -21.07 -34.39
C GLU A 266 -15.86 -19.64 -33.93
N LYS A 267 -16.70 -19.49 -32.89
CA LYS A 267 -17.02 -18.18 -32.32
C LYS A 267 -15.78 -17.53 -31.69
N ALA A 268 -14.95 -18.32 -31.04
CA ALA A 268 -13.70 -17.84 -30.47
C ALA A 268 -12.71 -17.32 -31.53
N LYS A 269 -12.58 -18.05 -32.65
CA LYS A 269 -11.77 -17.65 -33.81
C LYS A 269 -12.31 -16.36 -34.45
N GLU A 270 -13.63 -16.23 -34.56
CA GLU A 270 -14.27 -15.02 -35.09
C GLU A 270 -13.93 -13.78 -34.23
N GLU A 271 -14.08 -13.88 -32.91
CA GLU A 271 -13.73 -12.80 -31.97
C GLU A 271 -12.26 -12.38 -32.11
N LEU A 272 -11.33 -13.34 -32.18
CA LEU A 272 -9.89 -13.05 -32.32
C LEU A 272 -9.56 -12.47 -33.72
N ASN A 273 -10.12 -13.02 -34.80
CA ASN A 273 -9.88 -12.50 -36.13
C ASN A 273 -10.38 -11.06 -36.28
N ASN A 274 -11.51 -10.73 -35.66
CA ASN A 274 -12.01 -9.35 -35.62
C ASN A 274 -11.12 -8.43 -34.78
N ALA A 275 -10.58 -8.93 -33.66
CA ALA A 275 -9.61 -8.19 -32.87
C ALA A 275 -8.31 -7.91 -33.63
N LEU A 276 -7.80 -8.86 -34.42
CA LEU A 276 -6.60 -8.71 -35.23
C LEU A 276 -6.71 -7.63 -36.34
N LYS A 277 -7.92 -7.23 -36.72
CA LYS A 277 -8.17 -6.13 -37.68
C LYS A 277 -8.09 -4.74 -37.04
N GLN A 278 -7.90 -4.63 -35.72
CA GLN A 278 -7.84 -3.35 -35.03
C GLN A 278 -6.54 -2.59 -35.34
N SER A 279 -6.61 -1.58 -36.17
CA SER A 279 -5.46 -0.82 -36.70
C SER A 279 -4.65 -0.06 -35.66
N ARG A 280 -5.17 0.17 -34.45
CA ARG A 280 -4.54 0.91 -33.36
C ARG A 280 -4.11 0.03 -32.19
N ALA A 281 -4.23 -1.29 -32.32
CA ALA A 281 -3.79 -2.20 -31.28
C ALA A 281 -2.27 -2.27 -31.24
N ARG A 282 -1.71 -2.45 -30.05
CA ARG A 282 -0.26 -2.62 -29.87
C ARG A 282 0.18 -3.98 -30.40
N ASP A 283 1.38 -4.04 -30.99
CA ASP A 283 1.95 -5.28 -31.54
C ASP A 283 1.97 -6.43 -30.53
N THR A 284 2.23 -6.12 -29.26
CA THR A 284 2.21 -7.10 -28.18
C THR A 284 0.82 -7.71 -27.93
N GLU A 285 -0.24 -6.94 -28.10
CA GLU A 285 -1.62 -7.42 -27.93
C GLU A 285 -2.04 -8.25 -29.14
N LEU A 286 -1.68 -7.79 -30.36
CA LEU A 286 -1.89 -8.56 -31.58
C LEU A 286 -1.16 -9.91 -31.53
N ALA A 287 0.09 -9.91 -31.04
CA ALA A 287 0.85 -11.15 -30.89
C ALA A 287 0.17 -12.12 -29.91
N LYS A 288 -0.33 -11.65 -28.76
CA LYS A 288 -1.09 -12.48 -27.80
C LYS A 288 -2.35 -13.07 -28.44
N CYS A 289 -3.09 -12.29 -29.22
CA CYS A 289 -4.27 -12.79 -29.93
C CYS A 289 -3.92 -13.87 -30.96
N LYS A 290 -2.80 -13.70 -31.71
CA LYS A 290 -2.31 -14.70 -32.66
C LYS A 290 -1.91 -16.01 -31.96
N ILE A 291 -1.22 -15.92 -30.81
CA ILE A 291 -0.85 -17.09 -30.01
C ILE A 291 -2.11 -17.81 -29.54
N THR A 292 -3.09 -17.09 -28.99
CA THR A 292 -4.36 -17.68 -28.54
C THR A 292 -5.12 -18.33 -29.69
N LEU A 293 -5.08 -17.74 -30.89
CA LEU A 293 -5.69 -18.31 -32.09
C LEU A 293 -4.99 -19.62 -32.49
N ALA A 294 -3.66 -19.68 -32.42
CA ALA A 294 -2.89 -20.91 -32.65
C ALA A 294 -3.23 -22.00 -31.61
N ASP A 295 -3.35 -21.66 -30.34
CA ASP A 295 -3.75 -22.60 -29.27
C ASP A 295 -5.14 -23.21 -29.56
N ILE A 296 -6.08 -22.44 -30.13
CA ILE A 296 -7.40 -22.91 -30.49
C ILE A 296 -7.33 -23.89 -31.68
N TYR A 297 -6.50 -23.61 -32.68
CA TYR A 297 -6.29 -24.55 -33.80
C TYR A 297 -5.66 -25.86 -33.31
N VAL A 298 -4.63 -25.79 -32.46
CA VAL A 298 -4.02 -26.99 -31.87
C VAL A 298 -5.05 -27.79 -31.08
N LYS A 299 -5.98 -27.15 -30.38
CA LYS A 299 -7.06 -27.85 -29.68
C LYS A 299 -7.98 -28.59 -30.64
N GLU A 300 -8.30 -28.01 -31.79
CA GLU A 300 -9.16 -28.65 -32.80
C GLU A 300 -8.50 -29.89 -33.46
N ASP A 301 -7.21 -29.77 -33.74
CA ASP A 301 -6.45 -30.87 -34.39
C ASP A 301 -6.21 -32.08 -33.44
N ASN A 302 -6.37 -31.87 -32.12
CA ASN A 302 -6.20 -32.95 -31.11
C ASN A 302 -7.54 -33.58 -30.65
N ILE A 303 -8.66 -33.26 -31.31
CA ILE A 303 -9.98 -33.88 -31.11
C ILE A 303 -10.25 -34.86 -32.24
#